data_438f9a8d4a3a45f5e44b2c1ab5539a83
#
_entry.id   438f9a8d4a3a45f5e44b2c1ab5539a83
#
_cell.length_a   1.000
_cell.length_b   1.000
_cell.length_c   1.000
_cell.angle_alpha   90.00
_cell.angle_beta   90.00
_cell.angle_gamma   90.00
#
_symmetry.space_group_name_H-M   'P 1'
#
loop_
_entity.id
_entity.type
_entity.pdbx_description
1 polymer ?
#
loop_
_entity_poly.entity_id
_entity_poly.type
_entity_poly.pdbx_seq_one_letter_code
_entity_poly.pdbx_strand_id
1 'polypeptide(L)'
;TFEQIGEWHHNQTPMNQQVRILQGINKHIHDTIIEKDASSTPQIFYSMENNTIGEAALMRVMDIGEENIMGMFLSEPIRKGHRRKFRRGFNTTAKHKIDACTKFKELVENDKMKINSQLLISEMKDFVATGLSYKAKPGQHDDLVSACLLMTRMMKVLADFDPKIFEKWTDRTSEI
;
A
#
# COMPACT_ATOMS: atom_id res chain seq x y z
N THR A 1 10.89 8.35 -9.30
CA THR A 1 10.84 8.40 -7.83
C THR A 1 9.40 8.32 -7.39
N PHE A 2 9.13 7.58 -6.31
CA PHE A 2 7.84 7.55 -5.62
C PHE A 2 7.89 8.55 -4.46
N GLU A 3 6.76 9.13 -4.12
CA GLU A 3 6.68 10.09 -3.01
C GLU A 3 5.48 9.81 -2.13
N GLN A 4 5.69 9.83 -0.83
CA GLN A 4 4.62 9.82 0.15
C GLN A 4 4.00 11.23 0.21
N ILE A 5 2.75 11.35 -0.16
CA ILE A 5 2.03 12.64 -0.18
C ILE A 5 1.16 12.86 1.05
N GLY A 6 0.92 11.84 1.84
CA GLY A 6 0.13 11.96 3.05
C GLY A 6 0.07 10.65 3.83
N GLU A 7 -0.49 10.76 5.02
CA GLU A 7 -0.80 9.63 5.88
C GLU A 7 -2.06 9.92 6.70
N TRP A 8 -2.74 8.86 7.07
CA TRP A 8 -3.79 8.91 8.05
C TRP A 8 -3.64 7.71 9.00
N HIS A 9 -3.60 7.99 10.28
CA HIS A 9 -3.46 6.98 11.31
C HIS A 9 -4.37 7.31 12.50
N HIS A 10 -5.30 6.40 12.84
CA HIS A 10 -6.17 6.56 13.99
C HIS A 10 -6.79 5.22 14.41
N ASN A 11 -6.58 4.81 15.65
CA ASN A 11 -6.94 3.49 16.16
C ASN A 11 -8.37 3.39 16.74
N GLN A 12 -9.05 4.53 16.96
CA GLN A 12 -10.41 4.56 17.53
C GLN A 12 -11.50 4.86 16.50
N THR A 13 -11.14 5.08 15.24
CA THR A 13 -12.13 5.35 14.20
C THR A 13 -12.87 4.06 13.83
N PRO A 14 -14.21 4.04 13.91
CA PRO A 14 -14.99 2.89 13.48
C PRO A 14 -14.74 2.52 12.00
N MET A 15 -14.79 1.23 11.67
CA MET A 15 -14.45 0.70 10.36
C MET A 15 -15.22 1.36 9.21
N ASN A 16 -16.51 1.62 9.39
CA ASN A 16 -17.32 2.31 8.39
C ASN A 16 -16.86 3.74 8.10
N GLN A 17 -16.32 4.43 9.11
CA GLN A 17 -15.75 5.77 8.94
C GLN A 17 -14.38 5.69 8.28
N GLN A 18 -13.56 4.68 8.60
CA GLN A 18 -12.26 4.47 7.93
C GLN A 18 -12.43 4.30 6.41
N VAL A 19 -13.40 3.51 5.97
CA VAL A 19 -13.68 3.32 4.53
C VAL A 19 -14.19 4.61 3.89
N ARG A 20 -15.02 5.40 4.59
CA ARG A 20 -15.45 6.73 4.10
C ARG A 20 -14.28 7.72 4.01
N ILE A 21 -13.34 7.67 4.94
CA ILE A 21 -12.12 8.49 4.89
C ILE A 21 -11.30 8.10 3.67
N LEU A 22 -11.09 6.80 3.42
CA LEU A 22 -10.43 6.33 2.21
C LEU A 22 -11.12 6.85 0.94
N GLN A 23 -12.44 6.74 0.86
CA GLN A 23 -13.24 7.28 -0.25
C GLN A 23 -13.01 8.79 -0.42
N GLY A 24 -13.02 9.55 0.69
CA GLY A 24 -12.76 10.99 0.67
C GLY A 24 -11.35 11.34 0.23
N ILE A 25 -10.33 10.60 0.68
CA ILE A 25 -8.92 10.78 0.29
C ILE A 25 -8.75 10.53 -1.21
N ASN A 26 -9.26 9.40 -1.72
CA ASN A 26 -9.15 9.07 -3.14
C ASN A 26 -9.81 10.12 -4.02
N LYS A 27 -11.01 10.57 -3.63
CA LYS A 27 -11.72 11.65 -4.34
C LYS A 27 -10.92 12.95 -4.30
N HIS A 28 -10.40 13.34 -3.15
CA HIS A 28 -9.60 14.57 -3.00
C HIS A 28 -8.34 14.54 -3.86
N ILE A 29 -7.63 13.41 -3.90
CA ILE A 29 -6.44 13.24 -4.77
C ILE A 29 -6.84 13.40 -6.23
N HIS A 30 -7.89 12.74 -6.67
CA HIS A 30 -8.40 12.85 -8.04
C HIS A 30 -8.73 14.29 -8.40
N ASP A 31 -9.56 14.93 -7.61
CA ASP A 31 -10.03 16.29 -7.87
C ASP A 31 -8.86 17.29 -7.89
N THR A 32 -7.91 17.16 -6.96
CA THR A 32 -6.71 18.01 -6.91
C THR A 32 -5.84 17.88 -8.16
N ILE A 33 -5.71 16.67 -8.72
CA ILE A 33 -4.94 16.47 -9.96
C ILE A 33 -5.68 17.11 -11.14
N ILE A 34 -6.99 16.90 -11.25
CA ILE A 34 -7.81 17.49 -12.33
C ILE A 34 -7.85 19.02 -12.23
N GLU A 35 -7.92 19.59 -11.03
CA GLU A 35 -7.85 21.04 -10.83
C GLU A 35 -6.54 21.65 -11.29
N LYS A 36 -5.42 20.93 -11.11
CA LYS A 36 -4.09 21.38 -11.56
C LYS A 36 -3.88 21.22 -13.06
N ASP A 37 -4.45 20.18 -13.63
CA ASP A 37 -4.35 19.87 -15.06
C ASP A 37 -5.61 19.12 -15.51
N ALA A 38 -6.54 19.84 -16.11
CA ALA A 38 -7.81 19.29 -16.59
C ALA A 38 -7.65 18.25 -17.72
N SER A 39 -6.48 18.16 -18.34
CA SER A 39 -6.18 17.13 -19.35
C SER A 39 -5.65 15.83 -18.74
N SER A 40 -5.32 15.82 -17.46
CA SER A 40 -4.82 14.64 -16.74
C SER A 40 -5.89 13.57 -16.60
N THR A 41 -5.47 12.31 -16.68
CA THR A 41 -6.28 11.14 -16.36
C THR A 41 -5.67 10.40 -15.18
N PRO A 42 -5.91 10.85 -13.94
CA PRO A 42 -5.28 10.27 -12.77
C PRO A 42 -5.71 8.80 -12.59
N GLN A 43 -4.73 7.92 -12.46
CA GLN A 43 -4.96 6.53 -12.13
C GLN A 43 -4.75 6.36 -10.63
N ILE A 44 -5.81 6.03 -9.92
CA ILE A 44 -5.79 5.80 -8.47
C ILE A 44 -5.95 4.31 -8.21
N PHE A 45 -5.05 3.76 -7.41
CA PHE A 45 -5.11 2.38 -6.97
C PHE A 45 -5.16 2.33 -5.45
N TYR A 46 -5.98 1.45 -4.93
CA TYR A 46 -6.07 1.22 -3.50
C TYR A 46 -6.20 -0.25 -3.18
N SER A 47 -5.88 -0.62 -1.95
CA SER A 47 -6.03 -1.99 -1.47
C SER A 47 -6.09 -2.04 0.04
N MET A 48 -6.34 -3.23 0.56
CA MET A 48 -6.38 -3.54 1.99
C MET A 48 -5.68 -4.88 2.24
N GLU A 49 -5.08 -4.99 3.42
CA GLU A 49 -4.58 -6.28 3.89
C GLU A 49 -5.77 -7.19 4.23
N ASN A 50 -5.74 -8.42 3.73
CA ASN A 50 -6.77 -9.42 4.01
C ASN A 50 -6.40 -10.21 5.28
N ASN A 51 -6.45 -9.55 6.42
CA ASN A 51 -6.43 -10.15 7.75
C ASN A 51 -7.82 -10.01 8.38
N THR A 52 -8.00 -10.45 9.63
CA THR A 52 -9.31 -10.41 10.34
C THR A 52 -9.96 -9.01 10.31
N ILE A 53 -9.18 -7.96 10.55
CA ILE A 53 -9.65 -6.57 10.53
C ILE A 53 -9.91 -6.12 9.09
N GLY A 54 -9.01 -6.46 8.18
CA GLY A 54 -9.13 -6.14 6.77
C GLY A 54 -10.32 -6.81 6.09
N GLU A 55 -10.71 -8.02 6.51
CA GLU A 55 -11.94 -8.66 6.02
C GLU A 55 -13.18 -7.81 6.36
N ALA A 56 -13.25 -7.24 7.55
CA ALA A 56 -14.33 -6.34 7.93
C ALA A 56 -14.34 -5.05 7.08
N ALA A 57 -13.16 -4.49 6.77
CA ALA A 57 -13.04 -3.34 5.86
C ALA A 57 -13.48 -3.69 4.44
N LEU A 58 -13.09 -4.86 3.92
CA LEU A 58 -13.51 -5.34 2.61
C LEU A 58 -15.03 -5.53 2.51
N MET A 59 -15.66 -6.05 3.55
CA MET A 59 -17.13 -6.13 3.60
C MET A 59 -17.77 -4.74 3.50
N ARG A 60 -17.21 -3.73 4.17
CA ARG A 60 -17.71 -2.35 4.07
C ARG A 60 -17.49 -1.72 2.69
N VAL A 61 -16.39 -2.02 2.02
CA VAL A 61 -16.19 -1.62 0.63
C VAL A 61 -17.27 -2.23 -0.27
N MET A 62 -17.61 -3.50 -0.05
CA MET A 62 -18.68 -4.17 -0.80
C MET A 62 -20.08 -3.59 -0.49
N ASP A 63 -20.36 -3.24 0.76
CA ASP A 63 -21.63 -2.63 1.18
C ASP A 63 -21.83 -1.24 0.55
N ILE A 64 -20.75 -0.44 0.45
CA ILE A 64 -20.78 0.89 -0.17
C ILE A 64 -20.89 0.78 -1.70
N GLY A 65 -20.40 -0.31 -2.27
CA GLY A 65 -20.17 -0.50 -3.69
C GLY A 65 -18.79 0.04 -4.10
N GLU A 66 -17.98 -0.84 -4.67
CA GLU A 66 -16.61 -0.48 -5.09
C GLU A 66 -16.60 0.62 -6.14
N GLU A 67 -17.61 0.66 -6.99
CA GLU A 67 -17.85 1.68 -8.00
C GLU A 67 -18.05 3.10 -7.41
N ASN A 68 -18.41 3.19 -6.14
CA ASN A 68 -18.57 4.45 -5.42
C ASN A 68 -17.26 4.94 -4.77
N ILE A 69 -16.18 4.16 -4.87
CA ILE A 69 -14.85 4.53 -4.37
C ILE A 69 -13.97 4.87 -5.57
N MET A 70 -13.53 6.11 -5.66
CA MET A 70 -12.65 6.57 -6.73
C MET A 70 -11.37 5.72 -6.79
N GLY A 71 -11.08 5.15 -7.96
CA GLY A 71 -9.89 4.34 -8.20
C GLY A 71 -10.19 2.84 -8.40
N MET A 72 -9.13 2.08 -8.59
CA MET A 72 -9.19 0.63 -8.83
C MET A 72 -8.69 -0.13 -7.61
N PHE A 73 -9.51 -1.06 -7.12
CA PHE A 73 -9.12 -1.95 -6.03
C PHE A 73 -8.16 -3.04 -6.54
N LEU A 74 -6.97 -3.12 -5.95
CA LEU A 74 -5.99 -4.15 -6.28
C LEU A 74 -6.07 -5.34 -5.33
N SER A 75 -5.84 -6.53 -5.88
CA SER A 75 -5.76 -7.79 -5.14
C SER A 75 -4.54 -8.60 -5.59
N GLU A 76 -4.12 -9.53 -4.75
CA GLU A 76 -3.08 -10.49 -5.14
C GLU A 76 -3.53 -11.30 -6.37
N PRO A 77 -2.61 -11.49 -7.35
CA PRO A 77 -2.89 -12.36 -8.49
C PRO A 77 -3.15 -13.80 -8.03
N ILE A 78 -4.12 -14.44 -8.67
CA ILE A 78 -4.38 -15.87 -8.45
C ILE A 78 -3.26 -16.67 -9.11
N ARG A 79 -2.53 -17.45 -8.31
CA ARG A 79 -1.53 -18.37 -8.86
C ARG A 79 -2.21 -19.53 -9.59
N LYS A 80 -1.85 -19.77 -10.86
CA LYS A 80 -2.32 -20.91 -11.62
C LYS A 80 -2.01 -22.21 -10.85
N GLY A 81 -3.01 -23.09 -10.73
CA GLY A 81 -2.85 -24.40 -10.07
C GLY A 81 -3.25 -24.47 -8.60
N HIS A 82 -3.57 -23.39 -7.95
CA HIS A 82 -4.11 -23.43 -6.59
C HIS A 82 -5.64 -23.34 -6.59
N ARG A 83 -6.33 -24.36 -6.09
CA ARG A 83 -7.78 -24.39 -5.84
C ARG A 83 -8.22 -23.49 -4.64
N ARG A 84 -7.41 -22.51 -4.24
CA ARG A 84 -7.80 -21.59 -3.17
C ARG A 84 -8.85 -20.62 -3.67
N LYS A 85 -9.90 -20.44 -2.87
CA LYS A 85 -10.88 -19.38 -3.11
C LYS A 85 -10.16 -18.04 -3.29
N PHE A 86 -10.51 -17.30 -4.32
CA PHE A 86 -10.05 -15.94 -4.51
C PHE A 86 -10.40 -15.14 -3.27
N ARG A 87 -9.39 -14.50 -2.68
CA ARG A 87 -9.58 -13.53 -1.60
C ARG A 87 -9.21 -12.16 -2.12
N ARG A 88 -10.09 -11.21 -1.90
CA ARG A 88 -9.83 -9.80 -2.25
C ARG A 88 -8.74 -9.24 -1.34
N GLY A 89 -7.98 -8.28 -1.86
CA GLY A 89 -6.87 -7.65 -1.13
C GLY A 89 -5.61 -8.50 -1.10
N PHE A 90 -4.74 -8.23 -0.14
CA PHE A 90 -3.43 -8.87 -0.01
C PHE A 90 -3.32 -9.66 1.29
N ASN A 91 -2.99 -10.93 1.20
CA ASN A 91 -2.75 -11.76 2.38
C ASN A 91 -1.27 -11.70 2.78
N THR A 92 -1.00 -11.22 3.98
CA THR A 92 0.37 -11.09 4.49
C THR A 92 0.83 -12.38 5.17
N THR A 93 1.71 -13.11 4.50
CA THR A 93 2.48 -14.23 5.07
C THR A 93 3.86 -13.73 5.49
N ALA A 94 4.57 -14.49 6.34
CA ALA A 94 5.95 -14.16 6.72
C ALA A 94 6.85 -13.96 5.49
N LYS A 95 6.74 -14.82 4.47
CA LYS A 95 7.49 -14.68 3.23
C LYS A 95 7.16 -13.38 2.50
N HIS A 96 5.87 -13.05 2.34
CA HIS A 96 5.45 -11.81 1.68
C HIS A 96 5.93 -10.58 2.44
N LYS A 97 5.93 -10.64 3.78
CA LYS A 97 6.44 -9.54 4.62
C LYS A 97 7.94 -9.33 4.40
N ILE A 98 8.74 -10.39 4.41
CA ILE A 98 10.18 -10.33 4.16
C ILE A 98 10.48 -9.76 2.76
N ASP A 99 9.85 -10.29 1.72
CA ASP A 99 10.03 -9.83 0.34
C ASP A 99 9.68 -8.34 0.20
N ALA A 100 8.58 -7.91 0.82
CA ALA A 100 8.17 -6.51 0.82
C ALA A 100 9.14 -5.61 1.60
N CYS A 101 9.64 -6.05 2.77
CA CYS A 101 10.64 -5.32 3.54
C CYS A 101 11.93 -5.12 2.74
N THR A 102 12.43 -6.18 2.11
CA THR A 102 13.64 -6.09 1.27
C THR A 102 13.46 -5.06 0.16
N LYS A 103 12.33 -5.12 -0.55
CA LYS A 103 12.08 -4.20 -1.65
C LYS A 103 11.83 -2.77 -1.17
N PHE A 104 11.11 -2.57 -0.08
CA PHE A 104 10.90 -1.24 0.50
C PHE A 104 12.22 -0.61 0.93
N LYS A 105 13.10 -1.40 1.56
CA LYS A 105 14.44 -0.98 1.93
C LYS A 105 15.24 -0.55 0.68
N GLU A 106 15.24 -1.36 -0.38
CA GLU A 106 15.90 -1.00 -1.65
C GLU A 106 15.39 0.32 -2.24
N LEU A 107 14.07 0.57 -2.20
CA LEU A 107 13.48 1.81 -2.69
C LEU A 107 13.96 3.02 -1.90
N VAL A 108 14.09 2.89 -0.58
CA VAL A 108 14.56 3.97 0.30
C VAL A 108 16.06 4.20 0.13
N GLU A 109 16.88 3.14 0.16
CA GLU A 109 18.33 3.23 0.06
C GLU A 109 18.84 3.75 -1.30
N ASN A 110 18.05 3.53 -2.36
CA ASN A 110 18.37 4.02 -3.72
C ASN A 110 17.65 5.33 -4.06
N ASP A 111 17.18 6.09 -3.09
CA ASP A 111 16.48 7.37 -3.27
C ASP A 111 15.28 7.31 -4.24
N LYS A 112 14.69 6.11 -4.38
CA LYS A 112 13.50 5.90 -5.21
C LYS A 112 12.20 6.18 -4.48
N MET A 113 12.24 6.24 -3.15
CA MET A 113 11.10 6.54 -2.29
C MET A 113 11.41 7.74 -1.40
N LYS A 114 10.70 8.85 -1.60
CA LYS A 114 10.74 10.01 -0.73
C LYS A 114 9.68 9.87 0.37
N ILE A 115 10.14 9.88 1.61
CA ILE A 115 9.30 9.79 2.80
C ILE A 115 9.20 11.16 3.44
N ASN A 116 7.98 11.66 3.61
CA ASN A 116 7.72 12.98 4.20
C ASN A 116 7.17 12.89 5.64
N SER A 117 6.80 11.69 6.13
CA SER A 117 6.24 11.46 7.45
C SER A 117 7.32 11.25 8.50
N GLN A 118 7.33 12.08 9.52
CA GLN A 118 8.17 11.88 10.71
C GLN A 118 7.71 10.67 11.53
N LEU A 119 6.40 10.39 11.55
CA LEU A 119 5.84 9.24 12.26
C LEU A 119 6.27 7.93 11.60
N LEU A 120 6.17 7.84 10.27
CA LEU A 120 6.67 6.67 9.52
C LEU A 120 8.17 6.47 9.74
N ILE A 121 8.97 7.54 9.71
CA ILE A 121 10.42 7.45 9.99
C ILE A 121 10.66 6.91 11.40
N SER A 122 9.87 7.32 12.39
CA SER A 122 9.98 6.80 13.76
C SER A 122 9.63 5.31 13.81
N GLU A 123 8.53 4.88 13.19
CA GLU A 123 8.16 3.46 13.13
C GLU A 123 9.24 2.62 12.43
N MET A 124 9.84 3.13 11.34
CA MET A 124 10.94 2.44 10.64
C MET A 124 12.15 2.20 11.53
N LYS A 125 12.51 3.13 12.42
CA LYS A 125 13.63 2.97 13.39
C LYS A 125 13.35 1.89 14.42
N ASP A 126 12.09 1.66 14.74
CA ASP A 126 11.66 0.66 15.73
C ASP A 126 11.21 -0.66 15.11
N PHE A 127 11.26 -0.77 13.78
CA PHE A 127 10.90 -1.96 13.03
C PHE A 127 12.10 -2.88 12.86
N VAL A 128 12.13 -3.98 13.61
CA VAL A 128 13.30 -4.84 13.77
C VAL A 128 13.04 -6.28 13.36
N ALA A 129 14.10 -6.98 12.98
CA ALA A 129 14.04 -8.41 12.74
C ALA A 129 13.74 -9.15 14.06
N THR A 130 12.78 -10.05 14.03
CA THR A 130 12.39 -10.89 15.15
C THR A 130 12.13 -12.32 14.66
N GLY A 131 13.04 -13.23 14.94
CA GLY A 131 13.02 -14.59 14.38
C GLY A 131 13.09 -14.56 12.87
N LEU A 132 12.11 -15.20 12.23
CA LEU A 132 11.98 -15.26 10.77
C LEU A 132 11.06 -14.18 10.19
N SER A 133 10.89 -13.04 10.85
CA SER A 133 10.01 -11.97 10.40
C SER A 133 10.50 -10.61 10.91
N TYR A 134 9.72 -9.56 10.60
CA TYR A 134 9.95 -8.19 11.06
C TYR A 134 8.73 -7.68 11.80
N LYS A 135 8.92 -6.94 12.87
CA LYS A 135 7.84 -6.27 13.63
C LYS A 135 8.37 -5.08 14.41
N ALA A 136 7.49 -4.25 14.92
CA ALA A 136 7.85 -3.21 15.86
C ALA A 136 8.44 -3.79 17.15
N LYS A 137 9.34 -3.06 17.80
CA LYS A 137 9.80 -3.36 19.16
C LYS A 137 8.62 -3.40 20.13
N PRO A 138 8.72 -4.13 21.25
CA PRO A 138 7.66 -4.15 22.27
C PRO A 138 7.23 -2.74 22.68
N GLY A 139 5.92 -2.47 22.66
CA GLY A 139 5.35 -1.16 23.00
C GLY A 139 5.38 -0.12 21.87
N GLN A 140 5.91 -0.46 20.71
CA GLN A 140 5.90 0.39 19.52
C GLN A 140 4.88 -0.13 18.47
N HIS A 141 4.60 0.69 17.46
CA HIS A 141 3.66 0.42 16.37
C HIS A 141 4.39 0.25 15.03
N ASP A 142 3.80 -0.47 14.10
CA ASP A 142 4.30 -0.66 12.73
C ASP A 142 3.19 -0.51 11.66
N ASP A 143 2.15 0.25 11.99
CA ASP A 143 0.97 0.38 11.12
C ASP A 143 1.30 1.10 9.81
N LEU A 144 2.05 2.20 9.88
CA LEU A 144 2.50 2.97 8.72
C LEU A 144 3.54 2.19 7.91
N VAL A 145 4.46 1.49 8.58
CA VAL A 145 5.40 0.58 7.90
C VAL A 145 4.63 -0.52 7.19
N SER A 146 3.65 -1.15 7.84
CA SER A 146 2.80 -2.18 7.23
C SER A 146 2.03 -1.66 6.01
N ALA A 147 1.52 -0.42 6.05
CA ALA A 147 0.91 0.22 4.90
C ALA A 147 1.92 0.42 3.73
N CYS A 148 3.16 0.81 4.02
CA CYS A 148 4.22 0.91 3.02
C CYS A 148 4.61 -0.45 2.42
N LEU A 149 4.61 -1.51 3.23
CA LEU A 149 4.84 -2.87 2.75
C LEU A 149 3.70 -3.34 1.83
N LEU A 150 2.46 -3.01 2.16
CA LEU A 150 1.31 -3.27 1.29
C LEU A 150 1.44 -2.51 -0.03
N MET A 151 1.74 -1.20 0.02
CA MET A 151 2.01 -0.38 -1.17
C MET A 151 3.10 -1.02 -2.05
N THR A 152 4.20 -1.47 -1.46
CA THR A 152 5.31 -2.13 -2.18
C THR A 152 4.81 -3.36 -2.96
N ARG A 153 3.90 -4.13 -2.39
CA ARG A 153 3.29 -5.30 -3.04
C ARG A 153 2.32 -4.91 -4.15
N MET A 154 1.54 -3.83 -3.94
CA MET A 154 0.69 -3.26 -4.98
C MET A 154 1.51 -2.80 -6.18
N MET A 155 2.61 -2.08 -5.94
CA MET A 155 3.52 -1.62 -6.99
C MET A 155 4.10 -2.78 -7.79
N LYS A 156 4.44 -3.90 -7.15
CA LYS A 156 4.88 -5.11 -7.85
C LYS A 156 3.80 -5.65 -8.79
N VAL A 157 2.55 -5.69 -8.35
CA VAL A 157 1.42 -6.11 -9.20
C VAL A 157 1.27 -5.17 -10.39
N LEU A 158 1.32 -3.85 -10.14
CA LEU A 158 1.21 -2.85 -11.21
C LEU A 158 2.38 -2.91 -12.20
N ALA A 159 3.60 -3.14 -11.73
CA ALA A 159 4.78 -3.27 -12.58
C ALA A 159 4.68 -4.45 -13.56
N ASP A 160 3.94 -5.50 -13.23
CA ASP A 160 3.70 -6.63 -14.12
C ASP A 160 2.78 -6.27 -15.31
N PHE A 161 2.07 -5.15 -15.24
CA PHE A 161 1.08 -4.71 -16.25
C PHE A 161 1.42 -3.36 -16.91
N ASP A 162 2.23 -2.51 -16.27
CA ASP A 162 2.60 -1.19 -16.77
C ASP A 162 4.13 -1.05 -16.92
N PRO A 163 4.64 -0.96 -18.18
CA PRO A 163 6.07 -0.78 -18.44
C PRO A 163 6.68 0.44 -17.73
N LYS A 164 5.96 1.54 -17.60
CA LYS A 164 6.46 2.76 -16.93
C LYS A 164 6.65 2.54 -15.42
N ILE A 165 5.75 1.77 -14.82
CA ILE A 165 5.89 1.38 -13.40
C ILE A 165 7.00 0.35 -13.26
N PHE A 166 7.09 -0.61 -14.19
CA PHE A 166 8.14 -1.60 -14.23
C PHE A 166 9.53 -0.95 -14.31
N GLU A 167 9.75 0.01 -15.19
CA GLU A 167 11.00 0.75 -15.29
C GLU A 167 11.37 1.45 -13.97
N LYS A 168 10.42 2.19 -13.36
CA LYS A 168 10.63 2.83 -12.05
C LYS A 168 10.91 1.83 -10.92
N TRP A 169 10.35 0.63 -11.04
CA TRP A 169 10.49 -0.43 -10.05
C TRP A 169 11.84 -1.14 -10.14
N THR A 170 12.32 -1.40 -11.35
CA THR A 170 13.49 -2.24 -11.64
C THR A 170 14.74 -1.43 -11.91
N ASP A 171 14.60 -0.16 -12.34
CA ASP A 171 15.75 0.68 -12.69
C ASP A 171 16.69 0.78 -11.49
N ARG A 172 17.83 0.10 -11.61
CA ARG A 172 18.96 0.33 -10.74
C ARG A 172 19.60 1.60 -11.26
N THR A 173 19.59 2.67 -10.50
CA THR A 173 20.44 3.82 -10.78
C THR A 173 21.83 3.25 -11.07
N SER A 174 22.18 3.23 -12.35
CA SER A 174 23.55 2.97 -12.76
C SER A 174 24.37 4.09 -12.13
N GLU A 175 25.07 3.76 -11.07
CA GLU A 175 26.15 4.58 -10.58
C GLU A 175 27.14 4.78 -11.74
N ILE A 176 27.24 6.00 -12.17
CA ILE A 176 28.40 6.52 -12.94
C ILE A 176 29.26 7.27 -11.95
#